data_7a5ad3881f0a67a8bd22222ea45ae0dc
#
_entry.id   7a5ad3881f0a67a8bd22222ea45ae0dc
#
_cell.length_a   1.000
_cell.length_b   1.000
_cell.length_c   1.000
_cell.angle_alpha   90.00
_cell.angle_beta   90.00
_cell.angle_gamma   90.00
#
_symmetry.space_group_name_H-M   'P 1'
#
loop_
_entity.id
_entity.type
_entity.pdbx_description
1 polymer ?
#
loop_
_entity_poly.entity_id
_entity_poly.type
_entity_poly.pdbx_seq_one_letter_code
_entity_poly.pdbx_strand_id
1 'polypeptide(L)'
;KNDIDAGKITWNKDSVIALYDKIAEEMNTTFTGYMTKAFHCPNTRGSIIKAGRELIAIKGLFITKKRYAVLYYDREGERVDNAGREGKVKAMGLDLKRSDTPVFVQDFLSEILYMVLTGKTEEQVLEAITNFRAEFKAKPGWQKGSPKRANNVTKYTELEKKQGKANMPGHIRASMNWNNCKQMYNDKYSLPITDGAKVIVCKLKNNPLGYTSVAYPTDELRIPQWFQELPFDNEAMEQTILDGKLDNLIGVLDWDIQSTETSNTFNKLFEI
;
A
#
# COMPACT_ATOMS: atom_id res chain seq x y z
N LYS A 1 34.66 7.54 -8.80
CA LYS A 1 34.33 7.76 -10.21
C LYS A 1 35.55 7.71 -11.09
N ASN A 2 36.57 8.53 -10.84
CA ASN A 2 37.79 8.58 -11.67
C ASN A 2 38.50 7.23 -11.85
N ASP A 3 38.56 6.40 -10.80
CA ASP A 3 39.20 5.07 -10.88
C ASP A 3 38.37 4.04 -11.61
N ILE A 4 37.03 4.19 -11.58
CA ILE A 4 36.10 3.38 -12.37
C ILE A 4 36.25 3.77 -13.85
N ASP A 5 36.18 5.07 -14.14
CA ASP A 5 36.33 5.60 -15.52
C ASP A 5 37.71 5.27 -16.13
N ALA A 6 38.75 5.17 -15.30
CA ALA A 6 40.07 4.74 -15.68
C ALA A 6 40.27 3.23 -15.79
N GLY A 7 39.24 2.43 -15.56
CA GLY A 7 39.27 0.96 -15.59
C GLY A 7 40.11 0.31 -14.47
N LYS A 8 40.49 1.07 -13.42
CA LYS A 8 41.22 0.55 -12.27
C LYS A 8 40.34 -0.25 -11.31
N ILE A 9 39.04 0.03 -11.29
CA ILE A 9 38.04 -0.65 -10.45
C ILE A 9 36.92 -1.12 -11.35
N THR A 10 36.62 -2.42 -11.31
CA THR A 10 35.45 -3.00 -11.96
C THR A 10 34.26 -2.70 -11.10
N TRP A 11 33.31 -1.89 -11.61
CA TRP A 11 32.10 -1.52 -10.89
C TRP A 11 30.92 -2.35 -11.41
N ASN A 12 30.63 -3.44 -10.70
CA ASN A 12 29.48 -4.32 -10.96
C ASN A 12 28.79 -4.70 -9.64
N LYS A 13 27.68 -5.42 -9.72
CA LYS A 13 26.89 -5.80 -8.55
C LYS A 13 27.70 -6.53 -7.48
N ASP A 14 28.58 -7.45 -7.88
CA ASP A 14 29.37 -8.27 -6.97
C ASP A 14 30.51 -7.46 -6.32
N SER A 15 31.18 -6.59 -7.07
CA SER A 15 32.21 -5.72 -6.52
C SER A 15 31.64 -4.69 -5.54
N VAL A 16 30.43 -4.22 -5.76
CA VAL A 16 29.69 -3.33 -4.82
C VAL A 16 29.36 -4.06 -3.53
N ILE A 17 28.86 -5.30 -3.61
CA ILE A 17 28.61 -6.14 -2.42
C ILE A 17 29.89 -6.30 -1.62
N ALA A 18 30.97 -6.78 -2.27
CA ALA A 18 32.25 -7.01 -1.61
C ALA A 18 32.83 -5.74 -0.95
N LEU A 19 32.70 -4.58 -1.61
CA LEU A 19 33.14 -3.30 -1.05
C LEU A 19 32.41 -2.95 0.24
N TYR A 20 31.08 -3.01 0.25
CA TYR A 20 30.30 -2.64 1.43
C TYR A 20 30.41 -3.65 2.56
N ASP A 21 30.56 -4.93 2.26
CA ASP A 21 30.84 -5.97 3.27
C ASP A 21 32.20 -5.73 3.92
N LYS A 22 33.24 -5.39 3.13
CA LYS A 22 34.55 -5.00 3.66
C LYS A 22 34.50 -3.75 4.54
N ILE A 23 33.74 -2.71 4.14
CA ILE A 23 33.55 -1.51 4.96
C ILE A 23 32.89 -1.88 6.29
N ALA A 24 31.85 -2.72 6.28
CA ALA A 24 31.18 -3.16 7.50
C ALA A 24 32.13 -3.95 8.41
N GLU A 25 32.98 -4.82 7.84
CA GLU A 25 34.00 -5.57 8.58
C GLU A 25 35.04 -4.64 9.21
N GLU A 26 35.59 -3.69 8.47
CA GLU A 26 36.52 -2.69 8.99
C GLU A 26 35.90 -1.85 10.11
N MET A 27 34.64 -1.40 9.96
CA MET A 27 33.94 -0.70 11.02
C MET A 27 33.78 -1.55 12.29
N ASN A 28 33.50 -2.84 12.17
CA ASN A 28 33.33 -3.74 13.31
C ASN A 28 34.63 -3.89 14.12
N THR A 29 35.79 -3.81 13.50
CA THR A 29 37.09 -3.85 14.22
C THR A 29 37.28 -2.65 15.14
N THR A 30 36.67 -1.50 14.82
CA THR A 30 36.81 -0.25 15.58
C THR A 30 35.88 -0.14 16.78
N PHE A 31 34.73 -0.84 16.76
CA PHE A 31 33.67 -0.67 17.77
C PHE A 31 34.10 -1.00 19.17
N THR A 32 34.83 -2.06 19.40
CA THR A 32 35.28 -2.44 20.76
C THR A 32 36.11 -1.34 21.40
N GLY A 33 37.10 -0.80 20.67
CA GLY A 33 37.94 0.30 21.15
C GLY A 33 37.18 1.60 21.37
N TYR A 34 36.28 1.92 20.44
CA TYR A 34 35.41 3.09 20.56
C TYR A 34 34.49 3.02 21.80
N MET A 35 33.81 1.88 21.99
CA MET A 35 32.90 1.66 23.12
C MET A 35 33.62 1.71 24.46
N THR A 36 34.85 1.17 24.52
CA THR A 36 35.69 1.27 25.73
C THR A 36 36.09 2.70 26.02
N LYS A 37 36.55 3.45 24.99
CA LYS A 37 37.03 4.82 25.17
C LYS A 37 35.90 5.82 25.44
N ALA A 38 34.80 5.72 24.71
CA ALA A 38 33.70 6.72 24.79
C ALA A 38 32.71 6.43 25.91
N PHE A 39 32.49 5.17 26.26
CA PHE A 39 31.43 4.74 27.19
C PHE A 39 31.94 3.88 28.35
N HIS A 40 33.27 3.75 28.51
CA HIS A 40 33.89 2.89 29.53
C HIS A 40 33.35 1.45 29.55
N CYS A 41 32.91 0.97 28.37
CA CYS A 41 32.35 -0.35 28.24
C CYS A 41 33.47 -1.41 28.29
N PRO A 42 33.33 -2.53 29.06
CA PRO A 42 34.29 -3.61 29.01
C PRO A 42 34.46 -4.19 27.60
N ASN A 43 35.67 -4.55 27.21
CA ASN A 43 35.97 -5.09 25.89
C ASN A 43 35.09 -6.28 25.49
N THR A 44 34.75 -7.12 26.48
CA THR A 44 33.85 -8.27 26.28
C THR A 44 32.45 -7.91 25.85
N ARG A 45 32.01 -6.66 26.08
CA ARG A 45 30.69 -6.16 25.68
C ARG A 45 30.75 -5.24 24.46
N GLY A 46 31.88 -4.60 24.21
CA GLY A 46 32.07 -3.72 23.06
C GLY A 46 31.90 -4.44 21.71
N SER A 47 32.19 -5.73 21.67
CA SER A 47 32.05 -6.58 20.48
C SER A 47 30.62 -7.01 20.14
N ILE A 48 29.64 -6.70 21.01
CA ILE A 48 28.22 -7.03 20.77
C ILE A 48 27.65 -6.15 19.66
N ILE A 49 28.10 -4.89 19.55
CA ILE A 49 27.65 -3.98 18.51
C ILE A 49 28.31 -4.35 17.19
N LYS A 50 27.49 -4.60 16.18
CA LYS A 50 27.94 -4.94 14.84
C LYS A 50 27.22 -4.08 13.80
N ALA A 51 27.99 -3.55 12.86
CA ALA A 51 27.47 -3.02 11.61
C ALA A 51 27.32 -4.17 10.61
N GLY A 52 26.25 -4.14 9.85
CA GLY A 52 26.01 -5.06 8.75
C GLY A 52 25.37 -4.31 7.60
N ARG A 53 25.57 -4.82 6.41
CA ARG A 53 24.91 -4.30 5.21
C ARG A 53 23.50 -4.84 5.16
N GLU A 54 22.49 -3.95 5.22
CA GLU A 54 21.09 -4.36 5.16
C GLU A 54 20.68 -4.71 3.71
N LEU A 55 20.93 -3.80 2.77
CA LEU A 55 20.58 -4.04 1.36
C LEU A 55 21.44 -3.19 0.41
N ILE A 56 21.50 -3.63 -0.84
CA ILE A 56 22.04 -2.84 -1.94
C ILE A 56 20.99 -2.72 -3.03
N ALA A 57 20.76 -1.48 -3.49
CA ALA A 57 19.78 -1.15 -4.51
C ALA A 57 20.46 -0.65 -5.79
N ILE A 58 19.83 -0.90 -6.94
CA ILE A 58 20.25 -0.40 -8.25
C ILE A 58 19.71 1.02 -8.44
N LYS A 59 18.43 1.23 -8.08
CA LYS A 59 17.70 2.48 -8.25
C LYS A 59 16.87 2.81 -7.02
N GLY A 60 16.59 4.08 -6.82
CA GLY A 60 15.76 4.57 -5.75
C GLY A 60 14.93 5.77 -6.17
N LEU A 61 13.69 5.81 -5.70
CA LEU A 61 12.76 6.94 -5.80
C LEU A 61 12.58 7.50 -4.39
N PHE A 62 13.03 8.73 -4.16
CA PHE A 62 12.93 9.42 -2.87
C PHE A 62 11.92 10.55 -3.00
N ILE A 63 10.75 10.39 -2.37
CA ILE A 63 9.64 11.33 -2.46
C ILE A 63 9.77 12.42 -1.39
N THR A 64 9.85 12.01 -0.14
CA THR A 64 10.08 12.92 1.01
C THR A 64 10.80 12.16 2.13
N LYS A 65 11.10 12.85 3.25
CA LYS A 65 11.65 12.22 4.46
C LYS A 65 10.78 11.03 4.89
N LYS A 66 11.38 9.86 5.03
CA LYS A 66 10.74 8.58 5.40
C LYS A 66 9.77 8.02 4.33
N ARG A 67 9.72 8.60 3.14
CA ARG A 67 8.88 8.10 2.03
C ARG A 67 9.76 7.88 0.81
N TYR A 68 10.11 6.63 0.55
CA TYR A 68 10.97 6.24 -0.56
C TYR A 68 10.70 4.80 -0.99
N ALA A 69 11.12 4.48 -2.20
CA ALA A 69 11.18 3.12 -2.72
C ALA A 69 12.52 2.84 -3.35
N VAL A 70 13.03 1.63 -3.22
CA VAL A 70 14.28 1.20 -3.84
C VAL A 70 14.10 -0.16 -4.52
N LEU A 71 14.76 -0.32 -5.65
CA LEU A 71 14.90 -1.61 -6.33
C LEU A 71 16.21 -2.24 -5.86
N TYR A 72 16.13 -3.17 -4.91
CA TYR A 72 17.28 -3.83 -4.34
C TYR A 72 17.53 -5.20 -4.99
N TYR A 73 18.82 -5.54 -5.15
CA TYR A 73 19.25 -6.81 -5.73
C TYR A 73 19.93 -7.74 -4.73
N ASP A 74 20.32 -7.20 -3.59
CA ASP A 74 20.86 -7.98 -2.48
C ASP A 74 20.30 -7.48 -1.14
N ARG A 75 20.00 -8.40 -0.24
CA ARG A 75 19.55 -8.11 1.12
C ARG A 75 20.22 -9.08 2.08
N GLU A 76 20.99 -8.54 3.01
CA GLU A 76 21.68 -9.31 4.07
C GLU A 76 22.53 -10.49 3.51
N GLY A 77 23.07 -10.37 2.29
CA GLY A 77 23.85 -11.39 1.61
C GLY A 77 23.02 -12.33 0.72
N GLU A 78 21.69 -12.19 0.68
CA GLU A 78 20.83 -12.93 -0.24
C GLU A 78 20.59 -12.15 -1.54
N ARG A 79 20.95 -12.75 -2.67
CA ARG A 79 20.65 -12.21 -4.01
C ARG A 79 19.19 -12.44 -4.35
N VAL A 80 18.52 -11.38 -4.84
CA VAL A 80 17.10 -11.39 -5.22
C VAL A 80 16.86 -11.00 -6.68
N ASP A 81 17.94 -10.80 -7.45
CA ASP A 81 17.91 -10.46 -8.87
C ASP A 81 18.04 -11.69 -9.78
N ASN A 82 17.45 -12.78 -9.36
CA ASN A 82 17.36 -14.04 -10.10
C ASN A 82 15.99 -14.20 -10.81
N ALA A 83 15.86 -15.22 -11.62
CA ALA A 83 14.63 -15.57 -12.32
C ALA A 83 14.06 -14.46 -13.23
N GLY A 84 14.92 -13.71 -13.94
CA GLY A 84 14.53 -12.72 -14.94
C GLY A 84 14.05 -11.39 -14.39
N ARG A 85 14.18 -11.14 -13.07
CA ARG A 85 13.92 -9.85 -12.43
C ARG A 85 15.23 -9.14 -12.07
N GLU A 86 15.26 -7.81 -12.22
CA GLU A 86 16.42 -7.01 -11.85
C GLU A 86 16.62 -6.88 -10.33
N GLY A 87 15.60 -7.23 -9.55
CA GLY A 87 15.56 -7.14 -8.11
C GLY A 87 14.14 -7.14 -7.56
N LYS A 88 14.01 -6.78 -6.28
CA LYS A 88 12.72 -6.60 -5.58
C LYS A 88 12.55 -5.17 -5.11
N VAL A 89 11.31 -4.70 -5.03
CA VAL A 89 10.98 -3.36 -4.51
C VAL A 89 10.86 -3.42 -2.98
N LYS A 90 11.61 -2.53 -2.29
CA LYS A 90 11.38 -2.18 -0.90
C LYS A 90 10.86 -0.76 -0.84
N ALA A 91 9.67 -0.58 -0.27
CA ALA A 91 9.06 0.72 -0.09
C ALA A 91 8.88 1.04 1.40
N MET A 92 9.15 2.28 1.77
CA MET A 92 9.00 2.81 3.12
C MET A 92 8.08 4.02 3.11
N GLY A 93 7.12 4.06 4.04
CA GLY A 93 6.18 5.19 4.19
C GLY A 93 5.21 5.39 3.02
N LEU A 94 5.14 4.45 2.09
CA LEU A 94 4.22 4.45 0.95
C LEU A 94 3.02 3.53 1.20
N ASP A 95 1.93 3.77 0.50
CA ASP A 95 0.64 3.11 0.73
C ASP A 95 0.59 1.63 0.29
N LEU A 96 1.70 1.07 -0.20
CA LEU A 96 1.84 -0.29 -0.72
C LEU A 96 1.55 -1.41 0.29
N LYS A 97 1.74 -1.15 1.58
CA LYS A 97 1.57 -2.15 2.64
C LYS A 97 0.63 -1.69 3.74
N ARG A 98 -0.17 -0.68 3.48
CA ARG A 98 -1.14 -0.21 4.47
C ARG A 98 -2.31 -1.18 4.57
N SER A 99 -2.68 -1.49 5.79
CA SER A 99 -3.81 -2.39 6.09
C SER A 99 -5.18 -1.88 5.60
N ASP A 100 -5.27 -0.60 5.22
CA ASP A 100 -6.49 0.02 4.68
C ASP A 100 -6.53 0.09 3.14
N THR A 101 -5.56 -0.53 2.47
CA THR A 101 -5.51 -0.68 1.01
C THR A 101 -5.87 -2.11 0.63
N PRO A 102 -6.82 -2.34 -0.29
CA PRO A 102 -7.12 -3.68 -0.78
C PRO A 102 -5.88 -4.36 -1.38
N VAL A 103 -5.74 -5.67 -1.20
CA VAL A 103 -4.54 -6.43 -1.62
C VAL A 103 -4.28 -6.27 -3.11
N PHE A 104 -5.30 -6.39 -3.95
CA PHE A 104 -5.14 -6.25 -5.41
C PHE A 104 -4.66 -4.84 -5.83
N VAL A 105 -4.98 -3.79 -5.04
CA VAL A 105 -4.44 -2.43 -5.26
C VAL A 105 -2.99 -2.34 -4.77
N GLN A 106 -2.64 -3.01 -3.65
CA GLN A 106 -1.25 -3.07 -3.17
C GLN A 106 -0.34 -3.74 -4.21
N ASP A 107 -0.80 -4.85 -4.80
CA ASP A 107 -0.07 -5.58 -5.83
C ASP A 107 0.14 -4.71 -7.07
N PHE A 108 -0.91 -4.05 -7.52
CA PHE A 108 -0.83 -3.11 -8.63
C PHE A 108 0.13 -1.95 -8.37
N LEU A 109 0.03 -1.26 -7.22
CA LEU A 109 0.93 -0.17 -6.86
C LEU A 109 2.39 -0.65 -6.76
N SER A 110 2.62 -1.89 -6.33
CA SER A 110 3.95 -2.50 -6.28
C SER A 110 4.50 -2.73 -7.67
N GLU A 111 3.66 -3.14 -8.62
CA GLU A 111 4.06 -3.30 -10.03
C GLU A 111 4.35 -1.96 -10.70
N ILE A 112 3.53 -0.94 -10.48
CA ILE A 112 3.81 0.42 -10.96
C ILE A 112 5.17 0.92 -10.46
N LEU A 113 5.48 0.75 -9.18
CA LEU A 113 6.81 1.11 -8.65
C LEU A 113 7.93 0.30 -9.29
N TYR A 114 7.72 -0.98 -9.51
CA TYR A 114 8.70 -1.82 -10.20
C TYR A 114 8.96 -1.32 -11.63
N MET A 115 7.89 -0.98 -12.37
CA MET A 115 8.00 -0.41 -13.72
C MET A 115 8.80 0.91 -13.72
N VAL A 116 8.49 1.83 -12.81
CA VAL A 116 9.22 3.10 -12.65
C VAL A 116 10.69 2.85 -12.33
N LEU A 117 10.98 1.99 -11.36
CA LEU A 117 12.33 1.71 -10.91
C LEU A 117 13.17 0.91 -11.94
N THR A 118 12.53 0.15 -12.82
CA THR A 118 13.20 -0.52 -13.94
C THR A 118 13.36 0.38 -15.18
N GLY A 119 12.81 1.61 -15.13
CA GLY A 119 13.00 2.62 -16.20
C GLY A 119 12.03 2.44 -17.37
N LYS A 120 10.84 1.92 -17.11
CA LYS A 120 9.74 1.97 -18.07
C LYS A 120 9.37 3.42 -18.39
N THR A 121 8.94 3.65 -19.62
CA THR A 121 8.52 5.00 -20.07
C THR A 121 7.21 5.42 -19.41
N GLU A 122 6.95 6.73 -19.39
CA GLU A 122 5.68 7.28 -18.93
C GLU A 122 4.48 6.60 -19.61
N GLU A 123 4.51 6.50 -20.93
CA GLU A 123 3.45 5.87 -21.75
C GLU A 123 3.15 4.44 -21.29
N GLN A 124 4.19 3.62 -21.04
CA GLN A 124 4.01 2.24 -20.58
C GLN A 124 3.38 2.17 -19.19
N VAL A 125 3.72 3.09 -18.31
CA VAL A 125 3.16 3.14 -16.96
C VAL A 125 1.72 3.66 -16.99
N LEU A 126 1.44 4.69 -17.78
CA LEU A 126 0.07 5.23 -17.95
C LEU A 126 -0.86 4.21 -18.62
N GLU A 127 -0.37 3.42 -19.57
CA GLU A 127 -1.11 2.30 -20.16
C GLU A 127 -1.47 1.25 -19.09
N ALA A 128 -0.52 0.86 -18.25
CA ALA A 128 -0.78 -0.09 -17.16
C ALA A 128 -1.82 0.46 -16.16
N ILE A 129 -1.77 1.76 -15.85
CA ILE A 129 -2.77 2.42 -15.00
C ILE A 129 -4.15 2.40 -15.67
N THR A 130 -4.23 2.72 -16.96
CA THR A 130 -5.49 2.71 -17.73
C THR A 130 -6.13 1.32 -17.73
N ASN A 131 -5.33 0.29 -17.98
CA ASN A 131 -5.80 -1.10 -17.97
C ASN A 131 -6.31 -1.50 -16.58
N PHE A 132 -5.57 -1.15 -15.52
CA PHE A 132 -6.02 -1.44 -14.16
C PHE A 132 -7.30 -0.68 -13.78
N ARG A 133 -7.48 0.57 -14.23
CA ARG A 133 -8.73 1.32 -14.04
C ARG A 133 -9.91 0.60 -14.69
N ALA A 134 -9.73 0.07 -15.90
CA ALA A 134 -10.77 -0.70 -16.58
C ALA A 134 -11.12 -1.99 -15.79
N GLU A 135 -10.13 -2.72 -15.30
CA GLU A 135 -10.34 -3.89 -14.44
C GLU A 135 -11.02 -3.50 -13.12
N PHE A 136 -10.59 -2.39 -12.49
CA PHE A 136 -11.21 -1.88 -11.27
C PHE A 136 -12.68 -1.52 -11.51
N LYS A 137 -13.00 -0.85 -12.61
CA LYS A 137 -14.38 -0.49 -12.99
C LYS A 137 -15.25 -1.72 -13.22
N ALA A 138 -14.71 -2.78 -13.83
CA ALA A 138 -15.43 -4.02 -14.10
C ALA A 138 -15.79 -4.84 -12.85
N LYS A 139 -15.07 -4.65 -11.73
CA LYS A 139 -15.36 -5.36 -10.47
C LYS A 139 -16.72 -4.95 -9.90
N PRO A 140 -17.45 -5.86 -9.22
CA PRO A 140 -18.62 -5.51 -8.44
C PRO A 140 -18.32 -4.43 -7.40
N GLY A 141 -19.26 -3.51 -7.15
CA GLY A 141 -19.05 -2.38 -6.23
C GLY A 141 -18.60 -2.79 -4.83
N TRP A 142 -19.15 -3.88 -4.30
CA TRP A 142 -18.78 -4.40 -2.99
C TRP A 142 -17.33 -4.92 -2.88
N GLN A 143 -16.69 -5.29 -3.99
CA GLN A 143 -15.28 -5.73 -4.02
C GLN A 143 -14.29 -4.54 -4.02
N LYS A 144 -14.78 -3.32 -4.21
CA LYS A 144 -13.96 -2.10 -4.33
C LYS A 144 -13.76 -1.37 -2.99
N GLY A 145 -14.26 -1.91 -1.89
CA GLY A 145 -14.20 -1.25 -0.58
C GLY A 145 -12.81 -1.24 0.05
N SER A 146 -12.63 -0.38 1.05
CA SER A 146 -11.40 -0.27 1.83
C SER A 146 -11.43 -1.18 3.06
N PRO A 147 -10.38 -1.98 3.31
CA PRO A 147 -10.25 -2.73 4.54
C PRO A 147 -10.13 -1.80 5.75
N LYS A 148 -10.84 -2.10 6.82
CA LYS A 148 -10.77 -1.39 8.11
C LYS A 148 -10.97 -2.38 9.26
N ARG A 149 -10.72 -1.91 10.49
CA ARG A 149 -11.05 -2.64 11.71
C ARG A 149 -12.15 -1.91 12.46
N ALA A 150 -13.24 -2.59 12.75
CA ALA A 150 -14.41 -2.05 13.44
C ALA A 150 -14.22 -2.12 14.97
N ASN A 151 -13.58 -1.13 15.54
CA ASN A 151 -13.36 -1.03 16.98
C ASN A 151 -14.45 -0.15 17.63
N ASN A 152 -14.92 -0.53 18.82
CA ASN A 152 -15.92 0.21 19.59
C ASN A 152 -17.32 0.32 18.94
N VAL A 153 -17.73 -0.63 18.11
CA VAL A 153 -19.08 -0.68 17.51
C VAL A 153 -20.15 -0.68 18.61
N THR A 154 -19.98 -1.52 19.63
CA THR A 154 -20.87 -1.63 20.78
C THR A 154 -21.04 -0.28 21.47
N LYS A 155 -19.93 0.39 21.80
CA LYS A 155 -19.92 1.71 22.44
C LYS A 155 -20.74 2.75 21.66
N TYR A 156 -20.52 2.83 20.34
CA TYR A 156 -21.22 3.82 19.51
C TYR A 156 -22.68 3.45 19.29
N THR A 157 -23.02 2.16 19.25
CA THR A 157 -24.42 1.70 19.20
C THR A 157 -25.18 2.11 20.46
N GLU A 158 -24.58 1.98 21.63
CA GLU A 158 -25.17 2.42 22.90
C GLU A 158 -25.30 3.94 22.98
N LEU A 159 -24.30 4.68 22.52
CA LEU A 159 -24.35 6.15 22.46
C LEU A 159 -25.51 6.63 21.56
N GLU A 160 -25.71 6.03 20.41
CA GLU A 160 -26.82 6.39 19.53
C GLU A 160 -28.18 6.09 20.16
N LYS A 161 -28.33 4.98 20.87
CA LYS A 161 -29.56 4.66 21.60
C LYS A 161 -29.89 5.67 22.70
N LYS A 162 -28.84 6.23 23.34
CA LYS A 162 -29.02 7.17 24.48
C LYS A 162 -29.17 8.63 24.04
N GLN A 163 -28.46 9.05 23.00
CA GLN A 163 -28.31 10.47 22.64
C GLN A 163 -28.81 10.81 21.22
N GLY A 164 -29.34 9.82 20.50
CA GLY A 164 -29.63 9.97 19.07
C GLY A 164 -28.35 9.91 18.23
N LYS A 165 -28.19 10.82 17.26
CA LYS A 165 -27.06 10.81 16.34
C LYS A 165 -25.73 11.10 17.06
N ALA A 166 -24.85 10.12 17.15
CA ALA A 166 -23.51 10.25 17.71
C ALA A 166 -22.47 10.59 16.62
N ASN A 167 -21.48 11.44 16.98
CA ASN A 167 -20.31 11.67 16.12
C ASN A 167 -19.37 10.46 16.25
N MET A 168 -19.09 9.78 15.14
CA MET A 168 -18.26 8.58 15.11
C MET A 168 -17.44 8.46 13.82
N PRO A 169 -16.35 7.67 13.81
CA PRO A 169 -15.61 7.38 12.60
C PRO A 169 -16.49 6.74 11.51
N GLY A 170 -16.30 7.13 10.25
CA GLY A 170 -17.13 6.67 9.13
C GLY A 170 -17.16 5.16 8.96
N HIS A 171 -16.06 4.44 9.25
CA HIS A 171 -16.03 2.98 9.16
C HIS A 171 -16.85 2.29 10.27
N ILE A 172 -17.00 2.92 11.43
CA ILE A 172 -17.90 2.42 12.49
C ILE A 172 -19.35 2.63 12.07
N ARG A 173 -19.66 3.82 11.52
CA ARG A 173 -20.99 4.09 10.95
C ARG A 173 -21.33 3.06 9.88
N ALA A 174 -20.43 2.79 8.97
CA ALA A 174 -20.62 1.79 7.92
C ALA A 174 -20.86 0.37 8.49
N SER A 175 -20.17 0.02 9.58
CA SER A 175 -20.36 -1.26 10.27
C SER A 175 -21.72 -1.37 10.94
N MET A 176 -22.19 -0.29 11.58
CA MET A 176 -23.53 -0.24 12.16
C MET A 176 -24.62 -0.31 11.07
N ASN A 177 -24.39 0.35 9.93
CA ASN A 177 -25.32 0.30 8.80
C ASN A 177 -25.50 -1.14 8.28
N TRP A 178 -24.42 -1.96 8.23
CA TRP A 178 -24.54 -3.38 7.93
C TRP A 178 -25.45 -4.10 8.92
N ASN A 179 -25.23 -3.92 10.22
CA ASN A 179 -26.03 -4.56 11.26
C ASN A 179 -27.52 -4.13 11.19
N ASN A 180 -27.76 -2.85 10.87
CA ASN A 180 -29.12 -2.33 10.67
C ASN A 180 -29.77 -2.94 9.42
N CYS A 181 -29.04 -3.02 8.30
CA CYS A 181 -29.54 -3.67 7.08
C CYS A 181 -29.88 -5.15 7.32
N LYS A 182 -29.02 -5.88 8.04
CA LYS A 182 -29.32 -7.27 8.41
C LYS A 182 -30.68 -7.41 9.11
N GLN A 183 -30.95 -6.51 10.04
CA GLN A 183 -32.23 -6.51 10.75
C GLN A 183 -33.39 -6.15 9.82
N MET A 184 -33.21 -5.11 8.99
CA MET A 184 -34.26 -4.63 8.08
C MET A 184 -34.61 -5.67 7.00
N TYR A 185 -33.61 -6.39 6.47
CA TYR A 185 -33.81 -7.46 5.49
C TYR A 185 -34.08 -8.84 6.13
N ASN A 186 -34.23 -8.90 7.46
CA ASN A 186 -34.45 -10.15 8.22
C ASN A 186 -33.41 -11.24 7.91
N ASP A 187 -32.16 -10.82 7.67
CA ASP A 187 -31.03 -11.71 7.34
C ASP A 187 -30.47 -12.33 8.62
N LYS A 188 -30.80 -13.60 8.84
CA LYS A 188 -30.35 -14.39 10.00
C LYS A 188 -29.06 -15.12 9.79
N TYR A 189 -28.57 -15.17 8.56
CA TYR A 189 -27.42 -16.01 8.17
C TYR A 189 -26.12 -15.27 8.15
N SER A 190 -26.12 -14.02 7.70
CA SER A 190 -24.88 -13.22 7.63
C SER A 190 -24.33 -12.90 9.01
N LEU A 191 -23.01 -12.77 9.11
CA LEU A 191 -22.30 -12.45 10.35
C LEU A 191 -22.60 -11.00 10.80
N PRO A 192 -22.90 -10.74 12.07
CA PRO A 192 -22.94 -9.38 12.60
C PRO A 192 -21.52 -8.82 12.72
N ILE A 193 -21.36 -7.52 12.49
CA ILE A 193 -20.11 -6.83 12.77
C ILE A 193 -20.07 -6.47 14.26
N THR A 194 -19.09 -7.03 14.96
CA THR A 194 -18.81 -6.80 16.38
C THR A 194 -17.49 -6.05 16.57
N ASP A 195 -17.16 -5.70 17.81
CA ASP A 195 -15.92 -5.02 18.15
C ASP A 195 -14.69 -5.84 17.75
N GLY A 196 -13.72 -5.18 17.07
CA GLY A 196 -12.50 -5.79 16.61
C GLY A 196 -12.60 -6.52 15.26
N ALA A 197 -13.79 -6.66 14.68
CA ALA A 197 -13.97 -7.32 13.39
C ALA A 197 -13.21 -6.59 12.27
N LYS A 198 -12.63 -7.37 11.36
CA LYS A 198 -12.10 -6.84 10.09
C LYS A 198 -13.26 -6.68 9.11
N VAL A 199 -13.33 -5.53 8.48
CA VAL A 199 -14.44 -5.18 7.59
C VAL A 199 -13.92 -4.54 6.30
N ILE A 200 -14.71 -4.65 5.24
CA ILE A 200 -14.52 -3.90 4.01
C ILE A 200 -15.59 -2.81 3.98
N VAL A 201 -15.16 -1.56 3.87
CA VAL A 201 -16.04 -0.38 3.84
C VAL A 201 -16.23 0.08 2.41
N CYS A 202 -17.47 0.10 1.95
CA CYS A 202 -17.88 0.57 0.63
C CYS A 202 -18.64 1.89 0.74
N LYS A 203 -18.43 2.81 -0.20
CA LYS A 203 -19.21 4.04 -0.33
C LYS A 203 -20.50 3.78 -1.10
N LEU A 204 -21.55 4.49 -0.75
CA LEU A 204 -22.84 4.41 -1.42
C LEU A 204 -23.21 5.76 -2.06
N LYS A 205 -23.84 5.70 -3.23
CA LYS A 205 -24.55 6.83 -3.84
C LYS A 205 -25.76 7.20 -2.97
N ASN A 206 -26.38 8.32 -3.29
CA ASN A 206 -27.63 8.71 -2.62
C ASN A 206 -28.68 7.58 -2.76
N ASN A 207 -29.29 7.22 -1.65
CA ASN A 207 -30.20 6.07 -1.57
C ASN A 207 -31.30 6.30 -0.51
N PRO A 208 -32.42 5.56 -0.59
CA PRO A 208 -33.55 5.73 0.32
C PRO A 208 -33.24 5.46 1.80
N LEU A 209 -32.16 4.71 2.09
CA LEU A 209 -31.71 4.42 3.46
C LEU A 209 -30.98 5.60 4.11
N GLY A 210 -30.60 6.60 3.33
CA GLY A 210 -29.80 7.75 3.79
C GLY A 210 -28.37 7.38 4.22
N TYR A 211 -27.86 6.21 3.82
CA TYR A 211 -26.52 5.76 4.16
C TYR A 211 -25.51 6.22 3.11
N THR A 212 -24.41 6.81 3.54
CA THR A 212 -23.29 7.20 2.65
C THR A 212 -22.24 6.11 2.51
N SER A 213 -22.25 5.12 3.37
CA SER A 213 -21.34 3.98 3.37
C SER A 213 -21.94 2.79 4.09
N VAL A 214 -21.47 1.60 3.74
CA VAL A 214 -21.82 0.34 4.40
C VAL A 214 -20.55 -0.51 4.46
N ALA A 215 -20.44 -1.37 5.47
CA ALA A 215 -19.33 -2.32 5.54
C ALA A 215 -19.88 -3.75 5.53
N TYR A 216 -19.00 -4.72 5.24
CA TYR A 216 -19.27 -6.12 5.49
C TYR A 216 -18.07 -6.78 6.17
N PRO A 217 -18.26 -7.83 7.00
CA PRO A 217 -17.16 -8.51 7.66
C PRO A 217 -16.33 -9.31 6.64
N THR A 218 -14.99 -9.28 6.77
CA THR A 218 -14.10 -10.03 5.85
C THR A 218 -14.29 -11.55 5.95
N ASP A 219 -14.82 -12.02 7.08
CA ASP A 219 -15.05 -13.43 7.36
C ASP A 219 -16.42 -13.92 6.85
N GLU A 220 -17.19 -13.03 6.18
CA GLU A 220 -18.45 -13.40 5.55
C GLU A 220 -18.17 -14.25 4.30
N LEU A 221 -18.58 -15.50 4.36
CA LEU A 221 -18.33 -16.47 3.28
C LEU A 221 -19.22 -16.23 2.07
N ARG A 222 -20.42 -15.71 2.27
CA ARG A 222 -21.38 -15.46 1.21
C ARG A 222 -22.01 -14.08 1.37
N ILE A 223 -21.61 -13.17 0.52
CA ILE A 223 -22.18 -11.83 0.48
C ILE A 223 -23.67 -11.92 0.12
N PRO A 224 -24.57 -11.44 0.98
CA PRO A 224 -26.00 -11.56 0.75
C PRO A 224 -26.46 -10.71 -0.43
N GLN A 225 -27.51 -11.16 -1.11
CA GLN A 225 -28.00 -10.51 -2.33
C GLN A 225 -28.41 -9.06 -2.07
N TRP A 226 -29.11 -8.79 -0.97
CA TRP A 226 -29.51 -7.42 -0.60
C TRP A 226 -28.32 -6.45 -0.50
N PHE A 227 -27.14 -6.95 -0.11
CA PHE A 227 -25.95 -6.14 -0.04
C PHE A 227 -25.36 -5.90 -1.43
N GLN A 228 -25.33 -6.91 -2.28
CA GLN A 228 -24.78 -6.81 -3.65
C GLN A 228 -25.58 -5.82 -4.50
N GLU A 229 -26.88 -5.63 -4.21
CA GLU A 229 -27.80 -4.75 -4.91
C GLU A 229 -27.78 -3.29 -4.41
N LEU A 230 -26.98 -2.98 -3.38
CA LEU A 230 -26.84 -1.61 -2.89
C LEU A 230 -26.20 -0.70 -3.96
N PRO A 231 -26.62 0.57 -4.01
CA PRO A 231 -26.11 1.53 -5.00
C PRO A 231 -24.69 2.01 -4.64
N PHE A 232 -23.68 1.21 -4.93
CA PHE A 232 -22.30 1.54 -4.65
C PHE A 232 -21.81 2.74 -5.46
N ASP A 233 -21.08 3.63 -4.80
CA ASP A 233 -20.42 4.77 -5.42
C ASP A 233 -19.01 4.37 -5.91
N ASN A 234 -18.98 3.78 -7.10
CA ASN A 234 -17.75 3.28 -7.71
C ASN A 234 -16.73 4.39 -7.96
N GLU A 235 -17.17 5.58 -8.36
CA GLU A 235 -16.31 6.73 -8.64
C GLU A 235 -15.65 7.26 -7.36
N ALA A 236 -16.44 7.45 -6.30
CA ALA A 236 -15.90 7.89 -5.02
C ALA A 236 -14.96 6.84 -4.38
N MET A 237 -15.17 5.54 -4.64
CA MET A 237 -14.25 4.49 -4.20
C MET A 237 -12.97 4.49 -5.04
N GLU A 238 -13.04 4.62 -6.36
CA GLU A 238 -11.88 4.74 -7.25
C GLU A 238 -11.00 5.92 -6.82
N GLN A 239 -11.58 7.10 -6.68
CA GLN A 239 -10.87 8.30 -6.24
C GLN A 239 -10.14 8.10 -4.91
N THR A 240 -10.80 7.47 -3.92
CA THR A 240 -10.22 7.31 -2.58
C THR A 240 -9.16 6.22 -2.52
N ILE A 241 -9.36 5.12 -3.28
CA ILE A 241 -8.57 3.88 -3.14
C ILE A 241 -7.44 3.84 -4.17
N LEU A 242 -7.60 4.46 -5.32
CA LEU A 242 -6.65 4.42 -6.41
C LEU A 242 -5.97 5.78 -6.62
N ASP A 243 -6.73 6.84 -6.95
CA ASP A 243 -6.16 8.12 -7.39
C ASP A 243 -5.27 8.76 -6.33
N GLY A 244 -5.77 8.92 -5.12
CA GLY A 244 -4.97 9.50 -4.03
C GLY A 244 -3.73 8.69 -3.69
N LYS A 245 -3.70 7.38 -4.02
CA LYS A 245 -2.52 6.53 -3.79
C LYS A 245 -1.54 6.59 -4.95
N LEU A 246 -2.02 6.70 -6.18
CA LEU A 246 -1.18 6.93 -7.36
C LEU A 246 -0.47 8.29 -7.24
N ASP A 247 -1.20 9.36 -6.91
CA ASP A 247 -0.62 10.69 -6.68
C ASP A 247 0.47 10.65 -5.60
N ASN A 248 0.20 9.96 -4.50
CA ASN A 248 1.17 9.79 -3.42
C ASN A 248 2.40 9.00 -3.83
N LEU A 249 2.31 8.16 -4.85
CA LEU A 249 3.35 7.24 -5.27
C LEU A 249 4.23 7.81 -6.37
N ILE A 250 3.63 8.32 -7.43
CA ILE A 250 4.31 8.74 -8.65
C ILE A 250 4.05 10.21 -9.02
N GLY A 251 3.26 10.96 -8.25
CA GLY A 251 3.02 12.38 -8.48
C GLY A 251 4.30 13.24 -8.46
N VAL A 252 5.39 12.76 -7.84
CA VAL A 252 6.71 13.40 -7.86
C VAL A 252 7.38 13.34 -9.25
N LEU A 253 6.88 12.51 -10.15
CA LEU A 253 7.44 12.34 -11.50
C LEU A 253 6.86 13.35 -12.51
N ASP A 254 5.92 14.19 -12.09
CA ASP A 254 5.19 15.14 -12.92
C ASP A 254 4.51 14.51 -14.17
N TRP A 255 4.16 13.24 -14.09
CA TRP A 255 3.47 12.52 -15.13
C TRP A 255 1.96 12.83 -15.13
N ASP A 256 1.35 12.88 -16.32
CA ASP A 256 -0.08 13.16 -16.46
C ASP A 256 -0.97 11.95 -16.14
N ILE A 257 -1.05 11.61 -14.85
CA ILE A 257 -1.91 10.52 -14.37
C ILE A 257 -3.38 10.78 -14.67
N GLN A 258 -3.80 12.05 -14.72
CA GLN A 258 -5.19 12.44 -14.98
C GLN A 258 -5.63 12.08 -16.41
N SER A 259 -4.71 12.03 -17.37
CA SER A 259 -4.99 11.57 -18.73
C SER A 259 -5.56 10.16 -18.77
N THR A 260 -5.19 9.32 -17.80
CA THR A 260 -5.72 7.95 -17.68
C THR A 260 -7.22 7.91 -17.30
N GLU A 261 -7.77 8.99 -16.73
CA GLU A 261 -9.18 9.12 -16.39
C GLU A 261 -10.00 9.59 -17.62
N THR A 262 -9.44 10.48 -18.40
CA THR A 262 -10.13 11.21 -19.48
C THR A 262 -10.26 10.36 -20.74
N SER A 263 -9.36 9.40 -20.97
CA SER A 263 -9.38 8.56 -22.19
C SER A 263 -10.69 7.78 -22.38
N ASN A 264 -11.41 7.49 -21.31
CA ASN A 264 -12.70 6.81 -21.38
C ASN A 264 -13.89 7.75 -21.63
N THR A 265 -13.76 9.04 -21.38
CA THR A 265 -14.84 10.04 -21.62
C THR A 265 -14.73 10.62 -23.04
N PHE A 266 -13.50 10.89 -23.48
CA PHE A 266 -13.28 11.43 -24.84
C PHE A 266 -13.50 10.38 -25.94
N ASN A 267 -13.01 9.16 -25.76
CA ASN A 267 -13.24 8.08 -26.73
C ASN A 267 -14.73 7.73 -26.90
N LYS A 268 -15.52 7.82 -25.83
CA LYS A 268 -16.99 7.65 -25.91
C LYS A 268 -17.72 8.81 -26.62
N LEU A 269 -17.11 9.99 -26.73
CA LEU A 269 -17.67 11.13 -27.47
C LEU A 269 -17.39 11.04 -28.97
N PHE A 270 -16.43 10.21 -29.40
CA PHE A 270 -16.04 10.05 -30.80
C PHE A 270 -16.36 8.66 -31.39
N GLU A 271 -16.88 7.72 -30.62
CA GLU A 271 -17.53 6.50 -31.09
C GLU A 271 -18.98 6.82 -31.48
N ILE A 272 -19.15 7.50 -32.62
CA ILE A 272 -20.42 7.64 -33.33
C ILE A 272 -20.37 6.75 -34.56
#